data_e17d292dfa0bb9f1cba33d8abebba74b
#
_entry.id   e17d292dfa0bb9f1cba33d8abebba74b
#
_cell.length_a   1.000
_cell.length_b   1.000
_cell.length_c   1.000
_cell.angle_alpha   90.00
_cell.angle_beta   90.00
_cell.angle_gamma   90.00
#
_symmetry.space_group_name_H-M   'P 1'
#
loop_
_entity.id
_entity.type
_entity.pdbx_description
1 polymer ?
#
loop_
_entity_poly.entity_id
_entity_poly.type
_entity_poly.pdbx_seq_one_letter_code
_entity_poly.pdbx_strand_id
1 'polypeptide(L)'
;MGYWNADCLSVLISTDFDGKDVSKAKWTDITSSFDIPQEPSKGYGTLALAGTFNLTDYVGKNVNIAFKYVGNGDDKKSTTYQLDNIIIGNDIPVLVKSEPQYAFYEKSAKGWNVVNDEDVFVLTPDDYTAMGEPGKNFNFSSSVLAEDYLPAYLAKKVAYPLNDAEKIIVYKYY
;
A
#
# COMPACT_ATOMS: atom_id res chain seq x y z
N MET A 1 7.74 1.90 7.70
CA MET A 1 8.40 3.18 8.06
C MET A 1 7.56 3.94 9.08
N GLY A 2 8.15 4.83 9.87
CA GLY A 2 7.42 5.65 10.84
C GLY A 2 8.07 6.99 11.10
N TYR A 3 7.26 7.95 11.59
CA TYR A 3 7.71 9.30 11.93
C TYR A 3 8.51 9.98 10.81
N TRP A 4 8.00 9.84 9.56
CA TRP A 4 8.68 10.43 8.41
C TRP A 4 8.77 11.95 8.52
N ASN A 5 9.96 12.47 8.28
CA ASN A 5 10.23 13.91 8.26
C ASN A 5 11.31 14.31 7.25
N ALA A 6 12.07 13.35 6.73
CA ALA A 6 13.05 13.54 5.67
C ALA A 6 13.48 12.20 5.07
N ASP A 7 14.03 12.23 3.87
CA ASP A 7 14.67 11.09 3.25
C ASP A 7 16.05 10.89 3.87
N CYS A 8 16.16 9.87 4.70
CA CYS A 8 17.39 9.55 5.44
C CYS A 8 18.01 8.22 5.01
N LEU A 9 17.31 7.42 4.18
CA LEU A 9 17.75 6.09 3.77
C LEU A 9 18.20 6.10 2.31
N SER A 10 19.38 5.52 2.06
CA SER A 10 19.85 5.16 0.72
C SER A 10 20.13 3.67 0.63
N VAL A 11 19.86 3.09 -0.54
CA VAL A 11 20.19 1.71 -0.89
C VAL A 11 21.39 1.73 -1.83
N LEU A 12 22.45 1.07 -1.44
CA LEU A 12 23.73 1.09 -2.14
C LEU A 12 24.14 -0.32 -2.53
N ILE A 13 24.84 -0.46 -3.67
CA ILE A 13 25.38 -1.72 -4.16
C ILE A 13 26.88 -1.58 -4.41
N SER A 14 27.65 -2.61 -4.06
CA SER A 14 29.09 -2.70 -4.33
C SER A 14 29.48 -4.10 -4.81
N THR A 15 30.50 -4.17 -5.65
CA THR A 15 31.14 -5.43 -6.09
C THR A 15 32.55 -5.60 -5.59
N ASP A 16 33.09 -4.61 -4.85
CA ASP A 16 34.48 -4.61 -4.38
C ASP A 16 34.61 -4.46 -2.85
N PHE A 17 33.47 -4.55 -2.13
CA PHE A 17 33.51 -4.52 -0.65
C PHE A 17 34.12 -5.82 -0.09
N ASP A 18 35.15 -5.67 0.71
CA ASP A 18 35.93 -6.76 1.32
C ASP A 18 35.34 -7.33 2.64
N GLY A 19 34.18 -6.83 3.05
CA GLY A 19 33.53 -7.22 4.31
C GLY A 19 34.10 -6.55 5.56
N LYS A 20 35.00 -5.57 5.44
CA LYS A 20 35.69 -4.95 6.59
C LYS A 20 35.47 -3.46 6.69
N ASP A 21 35.84 -2.71 5.67
CA ASP A 21 35.83 -1.25 5.69
C ASP A 21 34.97 -0.69 4.56
N VAL A 22 33.76 -0.24 4.92
CA VAL A 22 32.80 0.32 3.97
C VAL A 22 33.31 1.56 3.25
N SER A 23 34.28 2.30 3.84
CA SER A 23 34.82 3.53 3.25
C SER A 23 35.78 3.26 2.08
N LYS A 24 36.30 2.05 1.96
CA LYS A 24 37.23 1.65 0.92
C LYS A 24 36.53 1.09 -0.32
N ALA A 25 35.30 0.64 -0.19
CA ALA A 25 34.54 0.12 -1.29
C ALA A 25 33.91 1.22 -2.14
N LYS A 26 33.71 0.93 -3.42
CA LYS A 26 32.95 1.78 -4.34
C LYS A 26 31.49 1.39 -4.27
N TRP A 27 30.68 2.33 -3.81
CA TRP A 27 29.25 2.15 -3.69
C TRP A 27 28.52 2.90 -4.79
N THR A 28 27.64 2.18 -5.49
CA THR A 28 26.71 2.78 -6.44
C THR A 28 25.37 2.97 -5.75
N ASP A 29 24.80 4.16 -5.82
CA ASP A 29 23.48 4.46 -5.27
C ASP A 29 22.39 3.94 -6.22
N ILE A 30 21.53 3.06 -5.71
CA ILE A 30 20.41 2.45 -6.43
C ILE A 30 19.07 2.80 -5.78
N THR A 31 19.05 3.80 -4.90
CA THR A 31 17.87 4.22 -4.14
C THR A 31 16.68 4.55 -5.03
N SER A 32 16.92 5.17 -6.19
CA SER A 32 15.88 5.55 -7.15
C SER A 32 15.14 4.38 -7.79
N SER A 33 15.64 3.15 -7.62
CA SER A 33 14.96 1.93 -8.08
C SER A 33 13.91 1.42 -7.09
N PHE A 34 13.78 2.07 -5.95
CA PHE A 34 12.87 1.67 -4.87
C PHE A 34 11.89 2.79 -4.54
N ASP A 35 10.66 2.41 -4.32
CA ASP A 35 9.60 3.28 -3.82
C ASP A 35 9.60 3.23 -2.29
N ILE A 36 10.45 4.05 -1.68
CA ILE A 36 10.57 4.14 -0.22
C ILE A 36 9.44 5.04 0.28
N PRO A 37 8.52 4.52 1.12
CA PRO A 37 7.39 5.31 1.61
C PRO A 37 7.83 6.59 2.31
N GLN A 38 7.05 7.67 2.15
CA GLN A 38 7.26 8.96 2.80
C GLN A 38 6.15 9.30 3.82
N GLU A 39 5.42 8.28 4.25
CA GLU A 39 4.33 8.36 5.22
C GLU A 39 4.39 7.17 6.20
N PRO A 40 3.82 7.27 7.40
CA PRO A 40 3.17 8.43 8.01
C PRO A 40 4.18 9.37 8.70
N SER A 41 3.81 10.64 8.85
CA SER A 41 4.60 11.63 9.63
C SER A 41 4.45 11.46 11.15
N LYS A 42 3.46 10.68 11.60
CA LYS A 42 3.23 10.35 13.01
C LYS A 42 2.93 8.85 13.13
N GLY A 43 3.56 8.19 14.10
CA GLY A 43 3.40 6.76 14.32
C GLY A 43 4.11 5.92 13.25
N TYR A 44 3.71 4.66 13.13
CA TYR A 44 4.27 3.68 12.20
C TYR A 44 3.23 3.27 11.18
N GLY A 45 3.63 3.21 9.91
CA GLY A 45 2.84 2.65 8.82
C GLY A 45 2.99 1.14 8.72
N THR A 46 2.16 0.53 7.88
CA THR A 46 2.28 -0.88 7.51
C THR A 46 3.53 -1.11 6.64
N LEU A 47 4.04 -2.34 6.64
CA LEU A 47 5.09 -2.74 5.71
C LEU A 47 4.52 -2.68 4.29
N ALA A 48 5.26 -2.05 3.39
CA ALA A 48 4.93 -1.94 1.98
C ALA A 48 6.09 -2.46 1.14
N LEU A 49 5.78 -3.01 -0.04
CA LEU A 49 6.81 -3.42 -0.98
C LEU A 49 7.52 -2.15 -1.50
N ALA A 50 8.83 -2.09 -1.30
CA ALA A 50 9.65 -0.99 -1.79
C ALA A 50 10.08 -1.15 -3.26
N GLY A 51 9.87 -2.32 -3.86
CA GLY A 51 10.24 -2.58 -5.25
C GLY A 51 11.33 -3.62 -5.44
N THR A 52 11.87 -3.69 -6.64
CA THR A 52 12.93 -4.62 -7.03
C THR A 52 14.02 -3.92 -7.83
N PHE A 53 15.24 -4.41 -7.76
CA PHE A 53 16.35 -3.96 -8.57
C PHE A 53 16.90 -5.13 -9.39
N ASN A 54 17.09 -4.92 -10.70
CA ASN A 54 17.58 -5.95 -11.60
C ASN A 54 19.11 -6.10 -11.47
N LEU A 55 19.57 -7.30 -11.13
CA LEU A 55 20.98 -7.62 -10.94
C LEU A 55 21.65 -8.24 -12.20
N THR A 56 21.02 -8.16 -13.38
CA THR A 56 21.56 -8.78 -14.61
C THR A 56 22.98 -8.30 -14.92
N ASP A 57 23.30 -7.03 -14.71
CA ASP A 57 24.64 -6.46 -14.94
C ASP A 57 25.68 -6.90 -13.90
N TYR A 58 25.24 -7.60 -12.88
CA TYR A 58 26.05 -8.07 -11.76
C TYR A 58 26.22 -9.61 -11.77
N VAL A 59 25.71 -10.29 -12.78
CA VAL A 59 25.88 -11.76 -12.91
C VAL A 59 27.34 -12.12 -12.93
N GLY A 60 27.73 -13.13 -12.10
CA GLY A 60 29.10 -13.60 -11.95
C GLY A 60 29.98 -12.72 -11.05
N LYS A 61 29.44 -11.68 -10.44
CA LYS A 61 30.14 -10.82 -9.48
C LYS A 61 29.67 -11.09 -8.04
N ASN A 62 30.55 -10.89 -7.07
CA ASN A 62 30.13 -10.81 -5.68
C ASN A 62 29.44 -9.45 -5.46
N VAL A 63 28.24 -9.49 -4.95
CA VAL A 63 27.43 -8.28 -4.74
C VAL A 63 27.18 -8.10 -3.25
N ASN A 64 27.36 -6.89 -2.77
CA ASN A 64 27.04 -6.46 -1.42
C ASN A 64 26.02 -5.33 -1.49
N ILE A 65 24.96 -5.43 -0.70
CA ILE A 65 23.92 -4.40 -0.57
C ILE A 65 24.12 -3.72 0.79
N ALA A 66 24.05 -2.39 0.80
CA ALA A 66 24.10 -1.61 2.03
C ALA A 66 22.90 -0.66 2.12
N PHE A 67 22.34 -0.58 3.30
CA PHE A 67 21.35 0.41 3.68
C PHE A 67 22.05 1.50 4.47
N LYS A 68 22.23 2.66 3.83
CA LYS A 68 22.91 3.81 4.42
C LYS A 68 21.89 4.77 5.01
N TYR A 69 21.99 5.02 6.31
CA TYR A 69 21.16 6.00 6.99
C TYR A 69 21.98 7.28 7.25
N VAL A 70 21.44 8.41 6.84
CA VAL A 70 22.01 9.73 7.14
C VAL A 70 20.93 10.60 7.74
N GLY A 71 20.97 10.74 9.06
CA GLY A 71 20.06 11.59 9.81
C GLY A 71 20.79 12.76 10.46
N ASN A 72 20.04 13.77 10.86
CA ASN A 72 20.50 14.91 11.67
C ASN A 72 19.37 15.34 12.60
N GLY A 73 19.55 15.10 13.91
CA GLY A 73 18.55 15.43 14.93
C GLY A 73 18.30 16.93 15.06
N ASP A 74 19.32 17.76 14.85
CA ASP A 74 19.21 19.23 14.94
C ASP A 74 18.32 19.78 13.81
N ASP A 75 18.41 19.20 12.60
CA ASP A 75 17.57 19.53 11.44
C ASP A 75 16.27 18.72 11.39
N LYS A 76 15.94 17.96 12.43
CA LYS A 76 14.79 17.06 12.50
C LYS A 76 14.78 15.99 11.37
N LYS A 77 15.93 15.57 10.91
CA LYS A 77 16.08 14.49 9.93
C LYS A 77 16.29 13.17 10.67
N SER A 78 15.20 12.52 11.06
CA SER A 78 15.23 11.36 11.96
C SER A 78 14.12 10.32 11.63
N THR A 79 13.75 10.20 10.37
CA THR A 79 12.77 9.19 9.91
C THR A 79 13.17 7.79 10.37
N THR A 80 12.23 7.03 10.91
CA THR A 80 12.45 5.64 11.31
C THR A 80 12.11 4.69 10.17
N TYR A 81 13.03 3.80 9.82
CA TYR A 81 12.83 2.76 8.80
C TYR A 81 12.81 1.38 9.45
N GLN A 82 11.92 0.53 8.95
CA GLN A 82 11.85 -0.90 9.26
C GLN A 82 12.03 -1.64 7.93
N LEU A 83 13.00 -2.54 7.87
CA LEU A 83 13.32 -3.34 6.70
C LEU A 83 13.00 -4.80 7.00
N ASP A 84 12.33 -5.45 6.07
CA ASP A 84 11.96 -6.85 6.16
C ASP A 84 11.90 -7.49 4.76
N ASN A 85 11.92 -8.81 4.69
CA ASN A 85 11.78 -9.57 3.45
C ASN A 85 12.76 -9.14 2.33
N ILE A 86 14.04 -8.97 2.67
CA ILE A 86 15.09 -8.70 1.69
C ILE A 86 15.45 -10.02 1.01
N ILE A 87 15.15 -10.12 -0.29
CA ILE A 87 15.35 -11.33 -1.08
C ILE A 87 16.33 -11.02 -2.21
N ILE A 88 17.35 -11.86 -2.38
CA ILE A 88 18.30 -11.80 -3.50
C ILE A 88 18.31 -13.17 -4.15
N GLY A 89 17.95 -13.26 -5.44
CA GLY A 89 17.89 -14.56 -6.14
C GLY A 89 17.31 -14.44 -7.55
N ASN A 90 17.22 -15.58 -8.23
CA ASN A 90 16.64 -15.66 -9.58
C ASN A 90 15.12 -15.82 -9.56
N ASP A 91 14.57 -16.44 -8.51
CA ASP A 91 13.14 -16.69 -8.36
C ASP A 91 12.58 -15.84 -7.23
N ILE A 92 12.62 -14.53 -7.41
CA ILE A 92 11.99 -13.62 -6.44
C ILE A 92 10.48 -13.79 -6.60
N PRO A 93 9.74 -14.12 -5.52
CA PRO A 93 8.30 -14.11 -5.58
C PRO A 93 7.84 -12.72 -6.04
N VAL A 94 7.17 -12.65 -7.17
CA VAL A 94 6.47 -11.42 -7.55
C VAL A 94 5.41 -11.23 -6.48
N LEU A 95 5.62 -10.26 -5.60
CA LEU A 95 4.59 -9.85 -4.67
C LEU A 95 3.49 -9.17 -5.50
N VAL A 96 2.60 -10.00 -6.00
CA VAL A 96 1.39 -9.52 -6.66
C VAL A 96 0.61 -8.80 -5.56
N LYS A 97 0.42 -7.52 -5.73
CA LYS A 97 -0.52 -6.78 -4.90
C LYS A 97 -1.87 -7.47 -5.06
N SER A 98 -2.26 -8.27 -4.06
CA SER A 98 -3.57 -8.92 -4.10
C SER A 98 -4.62 -7.86 -3.78
N GLU A 99 -5.47 -7.59 -4.74
CA GLU A 99 -6.66 -6.77 -4.52
C GLU A 99 -7.84 -7.72 -4.39
N PRO A 100 -8.69 -7.56 -3.36
CA PRO A 100 -9.89 -8.37 -3.27
C PRO A 100 -10.78 -8.07 -4.47
N GLN A 101 -11.14 -9.12 -5.21
CA GLN A 101 -12.09 -9.04 -6.30
C GLN A 101 -13.43 -9.60 -5.81
N TYR A 102 -14.52 -8.94 -6.18
CA TYR A 102 -15.88 -9.34 -5.81
C TYR A 102 -16.66 -9.59 -7.08
N ALA A 103 -17.39 -10.70 -7.14
CA ALA A 103 -18.34 -11.00 -8.18
C ALA A 103 -19.65 -11.43 -7.54
N PHE A 104 -20.75 -10.85 -8.01
CA PHE A 104 -22.08 -11.09 -7.46
C PHE A 104 -22.93 -11.82 -8.49
N TYR A 105 -23.65 -12.82 -8.02
CA TYR A 105 -24.50 -13.64 -8.87
C TYR A 105 -25.88 -13.73 -8.26
N GLU A 106 -26.91 -13.61 -9.08
CA GLU A 106 -28.31 -13.92 -8.74
C GLU A 106 -28.75 -15.23 -9.35
N LYS A 107 -29.64 -15.95 -8.68
CA LYS A 107 -30.25 -17.17 -9.18
C LYS A 107 -31.58 -16.87 -9.84
N SER A 108 -31.68 -17.12 -11.13
CA SER A 108 -32.93 -17.07 -11.90
C SER A 108 -33.43 -18.48 -12.23
N ALA A 109 -34.61 -18.56 -12.86
CA ALA A 109 -35.15 -19.83 -13.40
C ALA A 109 -34.22 -20.44 -14.45
N LYS A 110 -33.42 -19.64 -15.16
CA LYS A 110 -32.50 -20.06 -16.23
C LYS A 110 -31.09 -20.42 -15.74
N GLY A 111 -30.76 -20.14 -14.49
CA GLY A 111 -29.43 -20.39 -13.94
C GLY A 111 -28.92 -19.24 -13.05
N TRP A 112 -27.63 -19.26 -12.78
CA TRP A 112 -26.93 -18.17 -12.12
C TRP A 112 -26.52 -17.11 -13.15
N ASN A 113 -26.82 -15.84 -12.87
CA ASN A 113 -26.47 -14.70 -13.72
C ASN A 113 -25.58 -13.75 -12.92
N VAL A 114 -24.64 -13.12 -13.58
CA VAL A 114 -23.85 -12.04 -12.97
C VAL A 114 -24.76 -10.85 -12.71
N VAL A 115 -24.71 -10.32 -11.49
CA VAL A 115 -25.35 -9.05 -11.14
C VAL A 115 -24.56 -7.92 -11.77
N ASN A 116 -25.26 -6.95 -12.36
CA ASN A 116 -24.58 -5.81 -13.00
C ASN A 116 -23.84 -4.99 -11.96
N ASP A 117 -22.58 -4.66 -12.24
CA ASP A 117 -21.70 -3.88 -11.37
C ASP A 117 -22.28 -2.49 -11.02
N GLU A 118 -23.15 -1.95 -11.86
CA GLU A 118 -23.83 -0.67 -11.61
C GLU A 118 -24.77 -0.70 -10.41
N ASP A 119 -25.23 -1.88 -10.01
CA ASP A 119 -26.16 -2.06 -8.89
C ASP A 119 -25.48 -2.47 -7.59
N VAL A 120 -24.20 -2.80 -7.63
CA VAL A 120 -23.42 -3.24 -6.48
C VAL A 120 -22.23 -2.29 -6.24
N PHE A 121 -22.16 -1.72 -5.04
CA PHE A 121 -21.04 -0.89 -4.60
C PHE A 121 -20.28 -1.59 -3.48
N VAL A 122 -19.01 -1.91 -3.71
CA VAL A 122 -18.08 -2.31 -2.66
C VAL A 122 -17.36 -1.06 -2.18
N LEU A 123 -17.54 -0.69 -0.91
CA LEU A 123 -16.93 0.53 -0.38
C LEU A 123 -15.41 0.42 -0.31
N THR A 124 -14.74 1.38 -0.92
CA THR A 124 -13.30 1.57 -0.87
C THR A 124 -12.88 2.43 0.33
N PRO A 125 -11.60 2.48 0.72
CA PRO A 125 -11.11 3.41 1.74
C PRO A 125 -11.46 4.88 1.47
N ASP A 126 -11.46 5.29 0.20
CA ASP A 126 -11.83 6.66 -0.21
C ASP A 126 -13.31 6.95 0.03
N ASP A 127 -14.18 5.97 -0.19
CA ASP A 127 -15.61 6.09 0.07
C ASP A 127 -15.89 6.26 1.58
N TYR A 128 -15.21 5.49 2.44
CA TYR A 128 -15.29 5.68 3.90
C TYR A 128 -14.78 7.06 4.32
N THR A 129 -13.67 7.51 3.75
CA THR A 129 -13.10 8.84 4.03
C THR A 129 -14.07 9.95 3.63
N ALA A 130 -14.75 9.81 2.50
CA ALA A 130 -15.75 10.78 2.04
C ALA A 130 -16.98 10.88 2.95
N MET A 131 -17.26 9.85 3.75
CA MET A 131 -18.33 9.83 4.75
C MET A 131 -17.92 10.40 6.12
N GLY A 132 -16.63 10.71 6.35
CA GLY A 132 -16.11 11.33 7.57
C GLY A 132 -15.79 10.33 8.67
N GLU A 133 -16.63 10.16 9.68
CA GLU A 133 -16.37 9.29 10.86
C GLU A 133 -16.01 7.84 10.48
N PRO A 134 -16.73 7.19 9.54
CA PRO A 134 -16.35 5.86 9.06
C PRO A 134 -14.95 5.78 8.46
N GLY A 135 -14.42 6.88 7.93
CA GLY A 135 -13.08 6.96 7.32
C GLY A 135 -11.94 6.82 8.30
N LYS A 136 -12.17 6.98 9.61
CA LYS A 136 -11.12 6.82 10.62
C LYS A 136 -10.57 5.39 10.69
N ASN A 137 -11.44 4.40 10.49
CA ASN A 137 -11.09 2.98 10.59
C ASN A 137 -11.48 2.19 9.32
N PHE A 138 -12.04 2.84 8.30
CA PHE A 138 -12.54 2.24 7.06
C PHE A 138 -13.55 1.11 7.32
N ASN A 139 -14.48 1.33 8.26
CA ASN A 139 -15.55 0.40 8.63
C ASN A 139 -16.74 1.10 9.26
N PHE A 140 -17.82 0.34 9.40
CA PHE A 140 -18.94 0.65 10.29
C PHE A 140 -18.86 -0.24 11.55
N SER A 141 -19.59 0.15 12.58
CA SER A 141 -19.60 -0.55 13.88
C SER A 141 -20.91 -0.28 14.62
N SER A 142 -21.05 -0.85 15.80
CA SER A 142 -22.21 -0.56 16.67
C SER A 142 -22.32 0.89 17.13
N SER A 143 -21.23 1.67 17.03
CA SER A 143 -21.20 3.12 17.35
C SER A 143 -21.13 4.04 16.12
N VAL A 144 -20.90 3.48 14.95
CA VAL A 144 -20.84 4.18 13.66
C VAL A 144 -21.73 3.40 12.70
N LEU A 145 -23.02 3.68 12.73
CA LEU A 145 -24.02 2.88 12.01
C LEU A 145 -24.03 3.21 10.51
N ALA A 146 -24.07 2.17 9.68
CA ALA A 146 -24.10 2.35 8.23
C ALA A 146 -25.33 3.16 7.75
N GLU A 147 -26.47 2.99 8.42
CA GLU A 147 -27.72 3.68 8.13
C GLU A 147 -27.65 5.21 8.32
N ASP A 148 -26.74 5.71 9.14
CA ASP A 148 -26.55 7.14 9.37
C ASP A 148 -25.76 7.82 8.23
N TYR A 149 -24.96 7.10 7.49
CA TYR A 149 -24.01 7.64 6.50
C TYR A 149 -24.32 7.24 5.07
N LEU A 150 -24.76 6.00 4.82
CA LEU A 150 -24.94 5.48 3.47
C LEU A 150 -26.01 6.24 2.66
N PRO A 151 -27.16 6.67 3.21
CA PRO A 151 -28.16 7.41 2.41
C PRO A 151 -27.60 8.71 1.85
N ALA A 152 -26.86 9.48 2.68
CA ALA A 152 -26.27 10.74 2.26
C ALA A 152 -25.10 10.54 1.28
N TYR A 153 -24.36 9.44 1.43
CA TYR A 153 -23.29 9.04 0.51
C TYR A 153 -23.88 8.66 -0.86
N LEU A 154 -24.91 7.81 -0.87
CA LEU A 154 -25.58 7.38 -2.11
C LEU A 154 -26.20 8.52 -2.88
N ALA A 155 -26.82 9.49 -2.18
CA ALA A 155 -27.39 10.67 -2.81
C ALA A 155 -26.35 11.52 -3.57
N LYS A 156 -25.06 11.46 -3.16
CA LYS A 156 -23.96 12.13 -3.86
C LYS A 156 -23.36 11.24 -4.97
N LYS A 157 -23.29 9.93 -4.75
CA LYS A 157 -22.62 8.99 -5.65
C LYS A 157 -23.50 8.64 -6.86
N VAL A 158 -24.80 8.50 -6.66
CA VAL A 158 -25.77 8.13 -7.69
C VAL A 158 -26.53 9.40 -8.12
N ALA A 159 -26.09 10.00 -9.22
CA ALA A 159 -26.79 11.14 -9.80
C ALA A 159 -28.07 10.67 -10.51
N TYR A 160 -29.19 11.32 -10.17
CA TYR A 160 -30.50 11.10 -10.81
C TYR A 160 -31.01 9.64 -10.74
N PRO A 161 -31.15 9.02 -9.55
CA PRO A 161 -31.71 7.69 -9.44
C PRO A 161 -33.18 7.71 -9.90
N LEU A 162 -33.61 6.64 -10.54
CA LEU A 162 -35.04 6.42 -10.83
C LEU A 162 -35.78 6.14 -9.51
N ASN A 163 -37.09 6.42 -9.48
CA ASN A 163 -37.91 5.98 -8.37
C ASN A 163 -37.82 4.45 -8.29
N ASP A 164 -37.78 3.94 -7.07
CA ASP A 164 -37.69 2.50 -6.78
C ASP A 164 -36.32 1.86 -7.21
N ALA A 165 -35.28 2.66 -7.47
CA ALA A 165 -33.95 2.15 -7.72
C ALA A 165 -33.37 1.48 -6.47
N GLU A 166 -32.89 0.25 -6.63
CA GLU A 166 -32.24 -0.52 -5.57
C GLU A 166 -30.71 -0.55 -5.79
N LYS A 167 -29.95 -0.49 -4.70
CA LYS A 167 -28.49 -0.62 -4.72
C LYS A 167 -28.03 -1.52 -3.58
N ILE A 168 -27.12 -2.43 -3.89
CA ILE A 168 -26.48 -3.32 -2.92
C ILE A 168 -25.16 -2.68 -2.47
N ILE A 169 -24.99 -2.47 -1.18
CA ILE A 169 -23.75 -1.90 -0.63
C ILE A 169 -23.04 -2.96 0.18
N VAL A 170 -21.81 -3.24 -0.20
CA VAL A 170 -20.92 -4.16 0.53
C VAL A 170 -19.92 -3.34 1.35
N TYR A 171 -19.89 -3.55 2.65
CA TYR A 171 -19.05 -2.79 3.56
C TYR A 171 -18.44 -3.65 4.66
N LYS A 172 -17.42 -3.13 5.33
CA LYS A 172 -16.80 -3.75 6.50
C LYS A 172 -17.55 -3.33 7.76
N TYR A 173 -17.83 -4.30 8.62
CA TYR A 173 -18.43 -4.09 9.94
C TYR A 173 -17.59 -4.77 11.01
N TYR A 174 -17.29 -4.05 12.12
CA TYR A 174 -16.54 -4.56 13.27
C TYR A 174 -17.24 -4.23 14.60
#